data_1cadf4fc71dc943f551bd584d642a36d
#
_entry.id   1cadf4fc71dc943f551bd584d642a36d
#
_cell.length_a   1.000
_cell.length_b   1.000
_cell.length_c   1.000
_cell.angle_alpha   90.00
_cell.angle_beta   90.00
_cell.angle_gamma   90.00
#
_symmetry.space_group_name_H-M   'P 1'
#
loop_
_entity.id
_entity.type
_entity.pdbx_description
1 polymer ?
#
loop_
_entity_poly.entity_id
_entity_poly.type
_entity_poly.pdbx_seq_one_letter_code
_entity_poly.pdbx_strand_id
1 'polypeptide(L)'
;MTSLPTLAIYAGAALAEISGCFAVWAWLRSGASALWLVPGAAALAAFAWLLTLAPVDAAGRAYAAYGGIYITASLVWLWSVEGRRPDVWDISGAVICL
;
A
#
# COMPACT_ATOMS: atom_id res chain seq x y z
N MET A 1 -6.23 -12.44 -15.55
CA MET A 1 -7.16 -12.33 -14.44
C MET A 1 -6.44 -12.59 -13.12
N THR A 2 -6.77 -11.85 -12.08
CA THR A 2 -6.08 -11.96 -10.78
C THR A 2 -6.63 -13.16 -10.02
N SER A 3 -5.78 -14.12 -9.69
CA SER A 3 -6.14 -15.27 -8.87
C SER A 3 -6.14 -14.89 -7.39
N LEU A 4 -6.73 -15.73 -6.53
CA LEU A 4 -6.72 -15.50 -5.08
C LEU A 4 -5.30 -15.41 -4.51
N PRO A 5 -4.35 -16.31 -4.85
CA PRO A 5 -2.97 -16.16 -4.38
C PRO A 5 -2.31 -14.86 -4.86
N THR A 6 -2.54 -14.45 -6.09
CA THR A 6 -2.01 -13.20 -6.62
C THR A 6 -2.61 -12.00 -5.90
N LEU A 7 -3.92 -12.03 -5.65
CA LEU A 7 -4.60 -10.97 -4.91
C LEU A 7 -4.05 -10.85 -3.48
N ALA A 8 -3.79 -11.99 -2.83
CA ALA A 8 -3.22 -12.00 -1.49
C ALA A 8 -1.81 -11.40 -1.47
N ILE A 9 -1.00 -11.69 -2.48
CA ILE A 9 0.35 -11.11 -2.61
C ILE A 9 0.24 -9.58 -2.72
N TYR A 10 -0.62 -9.09 -3.60
CA TYR A 10 -0.78 -7.65 -3.79
C TYR A 10 -1.38 -6.96 -2.57
N ALA A 11 -2.34 -7.60 -1.91
CA ALA A 11 -2.93 -7.06 -0.68
C ALA A 11 -1.88 -6.97 0.44
N GLY A 12 -1.07 -8.02 0.59
CA GLY A 12 0.03 -8.02 1.55
C GLY A 12 1.07 -6.96 1.23
N ALA A 13 1.41 -6.81 -0.05
CA ALA A 13 2.34 -5.78 -0.50
C ALA A 13 1.80 -4.38 -0.21
N ALA A 14 0.51 -4.15 -0.47
CA ALA A 14 -0.13 -2.86 -0.18
C ALA A 14 -0.08 -2.54 1.31
N LEU A 15 -0.39 -3.50 2.15
CA LEU A 15 -0.35 -3.32 3.60
C LEU A 15 1.07 -2.99 4.06
N ALA A 16 2.06 -3.71 3.55
CA ALA A 16 3.47 -3.48 3.90
C ALA A 16 3.94 -2.10 3.44
N GLU A 17 3.59 -1.69 2.22
CA GLU A 17 3.97 -0.39 1.70
C GLU A 17 3.32 0.75 2.47
N ILE A 18 2.02 0.65 2.72
CA ILE A 18 1.28 1.69 3.45
C ILE A 18 1.83 1.79 4.87
N SER A 19 2.05 0.66 5.54
CA SER A 19 2.58 0.67 6.91
C SER A 19 3.96 1.30 6.96
N GLY A 20 4.84 0.97 6.01
CA GLY A 20 6.18 1.53 5.95
C GLY A 20 6.18 3.03 5.66
N CYS A 21 5.38 3.45 4.70
CA CYS A 21 5.24 4.86 4.37
C CYS A 21 4.59 5.64 5.50
N PHE A 22 3.61 5.03 6.19
CA PHE A 22 2.96 5.67 7.33
C PHE A 22 3.92 5.88 8.50
N ALA A 23 4.88 4.97 8.70
CA ALA A 23 5.91 5.15 9.71
C ALA A 23 6.75 6.41 9.47
N VAL A 24 7.11 6.66 8.20
CA VAL A 24 7.83 7.88 7.82
C VAL A 24 6.94 9.11 8.01
N TRP A 25 5.70 9.02 7.59
CA TRP A 25 4.73 10.11 7.78
C TRP A 25 4.56 10.45 9.26
N ALA A 26 4.42 9.43 10.11
CA ALA A 26 4.25 9.62 11.55
C ALA A 26 5.46 10.35 12.14
N TRP A 27 6.66 9.98 11.72
CA TRP A 27 7.89 10.64 12.18
C TRP A 27 7.95 12.09 11.73
N LEU A 28 7.76 12.36 10.44
CA LEU A 28 7.97 13.69 9.87
C LEU A 28 6.79 14.64 10.09
N ARG A 29 5.56 14.14 10.06
CA ARG A 29 4.36 14.98 10.06
C ARG A 29 3.61 14.95 11.38
N SER A 30 3.69 13.85 12.12
CA SER A 30 2.94 13.70 13.37
C SER A 30 3.82 13.76 14.60
N GLY A 31 5.12 13.98 14.46
CA GLY A 31 6.03 14.16 15.57
C GLY A 31 6.38 12.88 16.33
N ALA A 32 6.13 11.71 15.74
CA ALA A 32 6.47 10.44 16.38
C ALA A 32 7.99 10.23 16.43
N SER A 33 8.44 9.29 17.26
CA SER A 33 9.85 8.96 17.42
C SER A 33 10.46 8.44 16.11
N ALA A 34 11.73 8.78 15.87
CA ALA A 34 12.49 8.24 14.74
C ALA A 34 12.64 6.72 14.82
N LEU A 35 12.40 6.11 15.99
CA LEU A 35 12.41 4.65 16.12
C LEU A 35 11.34 3.96 15.25
N TRP A 36 10.30 4.67 14.86
CA TRP A 36 9.30 4.17 13.92
C TRP A 36 9.89 3.83 12.55
N LEU A 37 11.03 4.42 12.20
CA LEU A 37 11.70 4.14 10.93
C LEU A 37 12.26 2.73 10.85
N VAL A 38 12.52 2.06 11.99
CA VAL A 38 13.03 0.69 11.99
C VAL A 38 11.99 -0.30 11.47
N PRO A 39 10.79 -0.41 12.10
CA PRO A 39 9.74 -1.27 11.53
C PRO A 39 9.25 -0.76 10.17
N GLY A 40 9.31 0.56 9.92
CA GLY A 40 8.96 1.12 8.64
C GLY A 40 9.87 0.62 7.52
N ALA A 41 11.18 0.63 7.73
CA ALA A 41 12.14 0.12 6.76
C ALA A 41 11.95 -1.38 6.52
N ALA A 42 11.69 -2.15 7.59
CA ALA A 42 11.42 -3.57 7.47
C ALA A 42 10.15 -3.84 6.66
N ALA A 43 9.11 -3.03 6.85
CA ALA A 43 7.86 -3.16 6.11
C ALA A 43 8.07 -2.84 4.62
N LEU A 44 8.84 -1.81 4.29
CA LEU A 44 9.15 -1.47 2.89
C LEU A 44 9.99 -2.54 2.22
N ALA A 45 10.93 -3.14 2.94
CA ALA A 45 11.72 -4.26 2.41
C ALA A 45 10.82 -5.47 2.14
N ALA A 46 9.89 -5.77 3.04
CA ALA A 46 8.93 -6.84 2.87
C ALA A 46 8.01 -6.56 1.67
N PHE A 47 7.59 -5.33 1.48
CA PHE A 47 6.80 -4.91 0.33
C PHE A 47 7.53 -5.20 -0.98
N ALA A 48 8.77 -4.78 -1.10
CA ALA A 48 9.56 -5.01 -2.31
C ALA A 48 9.73 -6.50 -2.60
N TRP A 49 9.99 -7.29 -1.56
CA TRP A 49 10.11 -8.74 -1.70
C TRP A 49 8.79 -9.38 -2.13
N LEU A 50 7.67 -8.97 -1.53
CA LEU A 50 6.36 -9.53 -1.86
C LEU A 50 6.01 -9.32 -3.33
N LEU A 51 6.35 -8.17 -3.90
CA LEU A 51 6.10 -7.92 -5.32
C LEU A 51 6.85 -8.88 -6.23
N THR A 52 7.99 -9.39 -5.80
CA THR A 52 8.74 -10.37 -6.60
C THR A 52 8.06 -11.73 -6.66
N LEU A 53 7.09 -11.98 -5.77
CA LEU A 53 6.33 -13.24 -5.77
C LEU A 53 5.16 -13.23 -6.75
N ALA A 54 4.86 -12.07 -7.36
CA ALA A 54 3.76 -11.97 -8.32
C ALA A 54 4.05 -12.84 -9.54
N PRO A 55 3.06 -13.63 -10.02
CA PRO A 55 3.27 -14.56 -11.13
C PRO A 55 3.20 -13.84 -12.48
N VAL A 56 4.06 -12.85 -12.69
CA VAL A 56 4.19 -12.10 -13.93
C VAL A 56 5.66 -12.02 -14.29
N ASP A 57 5.95 -11.91 -15.56
CA ASP A 57 7.30 -11.99 -16.09
C ASP A 57 7.98 -10.63 -16.24
N ALA A 58 7.26 -9.54 -16.01
CA ALA A 58 7.80 -8.19 -16.13
C ALA A 58 7.41 -7.36 -14.93
N ALA A 59 8.38 -6.67 -14.34
CA ALA A 59 8.16 -5.82 -13.15
C ALA A 59 7.08 -4.77 -13.41
N GLY A 60 7.10 -4.12 -14.57
CA GLY A 60 6.10 -3.10 -14.90
C GLY A 60 4.68 -3.63 -14.90
N ARG A 61 4.48 -4.89 -15.28
CA ARG A 61 3.16 -5.51 -15.23
C ARG A 61 2.71 -5.72 -13.79
N ALA A 62 3.62 -6.17 -12.91
CA ALA A 62 3.32 -6.32 -11.49
C ALA A 62 2.94 -4.97 -10.88
N TYR A 63 3.70 -3.93 -11.19
CA TYR A 63 3.45 -2.60 -10.63
C TYR A 63 2.10 -2.04 -11.09
N ALA A 64 1.74 -2.22 -12.36
CA ALA A 64 0.47 -1.74 -12.89
C ALA A 64 -0.73 -2.47 -12.26
N ALA A 65 -0.65 -3.78 -12.15
CA ALA A 65 -1.71 -4.57 -11.52
C ALA A 65 -1.83 -4.25 -10.03
N TYR A 66 -0.69 -4.06 -9.38
CA TYR A 66 -0.65 -3.70 -7.96
C TYR A 66 -1.28 -2.33 -7.69
N GLY A 67 -1.11 -1.37 -8.61
CA GLY A 67 -1.56 0.01 -8.42
C GLY A 67 -3.04 0.11 -8.07
N GLY A 68 -3.89 -0.65 -8.75
CA GLY A 68 -5.33 -0.64 -8.46
C GLY A 68 -5.64 -1.14 -7.06
N ILE A 69 -4.96 -2.19 -6.63
CA ILE A 69 -5.13 -2.74 -5.29
C ILE A 69 -4.61 -1.77 -4.23
N TYR A 70 -3.47 -1.13 -4.51
CA TYR A 70 -2.91 -0.13 -3.59
C TYR A 70 -3.88 1.02 -3.36
N ILE A 71 -4.50 1.55 -4.42
CA ILE A 71 -5.43 2.67 -4.31
C ILE A 71 -6.60 2.30 -3.41
N THR A 72 -7.19 1.12 -3.62
CA THR A 72 -8.28 0.63 -2.80
C THR A 72 -7.85 0.46 -1.35
N ALA A 73 -6.69 -0.15 -1.14
CA ALA A 73 -6.14 -0.35 0.21
C ALA A 73 -5.86 0.98 0.91
N SER A 74 -5.42 1.99 0.17
CA SER A 74 -5.16 3.32 0.74
C SER A 74 -6.42 3.97 1.28
N LEU A 75 -7.54 3.83 0.59
CA LEU A 75 -8.81 4.38 1.06
C LEU A 75 -9.33 3.62 2.28
N VAL A 76 -9.13 2.30 2.32
CA VAL A 76 -9.48 1.50 3.50
C VAL A 76 -8.62 1.91 4.68
N TRP A 77 -7.33 2.14 4.47
CA TRP A 77 -6.42 2.62 5.50
C TRP A 77 -6.86 3.98 6.05
N LEU A 78 -7.17 4.91 5.15
CA LEU A 78 -7.62 6.26 5.51
C LEU A 78 -8.82 6.18 6.45
N TRP A 79 -9.76 5.32 6.13
CA TRP A 79 -10.98 5.17 6.90
C TRP A 79 -10.75 4.41 8.21
N SER A 80 -10.05 3.25 8.14
CA SER A 80 -9.92 2.33 9.28
C SER A 80 -8.88 2.78 10.29
N VAL A 81 -7.72 3.26 9.80
CA VAL A 81 -6.58 3.57 10.66
C VAL A 81 -6.54 5.05 11.02
N GLU A 82 -6.76 5.92 10.04
CA GLU A 82 -6.69 7.36 10.26
C GLU A 82 -8.02 7.97 10.68
N GLY A 83 -9.11 7.20 10.60
CA GLY A 83 -10.43 7.61 11.05
C GLY A 83 -11.10 8.67 10.20
N ARG A 84 -10.68 8.83 8.96
CA ARG A 84 -11.26 9.80 8.03
C ARG A 84 -12.05 9.08 6.95
N ARG A 85 -13.29 9.52 6.72
CA ARG A 85 -14.09 8.96 5.64
C ARG A 85 -13.56 9.47 4.30
N PRO A 86 -13.45 8.57 3.30
CA PRO A 86 -13.12 9.02 1.95
C PRO A 86 -14.16 10.03 1.46
N ASP A 87 -13.70 11.13 0.89
CA ASP A 87 -14.59 12.15 0.32
C ASP A 87 -14.81 11.90 -1.17
N VAL A 88 -15.57 12.80 -1.81
CA VAL A 88 -15.90 12.66 -3.22
C VAL A 88 -14.64 12.69 -4.12
N TRP A 89 -13.61 13.43 -3.71
CA TRP A 89 -12.36 13.52 -4.49
C TRP A 89 -11.56 12.24 -4.38
N ASP A 90 -11.50 11.64 -3.17
CA ASP A 90 -10.84 10.35 -2.95
C ASP A 90 -11.49 9.26 -3.80
N ILE A 91 -12.81 9.18 -3.75
CA ILE A 91 -13.55 8.15 -4.48
C ILE A 91 -13.45 8.38 -5.99
N SER A 92 -13.57 9.62 -6.44
CA SER A 92 -13.47 9.95 -7.88
C SER A 92 -12.09 9.60 -8.42
N GLY A 93 -11.03 9.95 -7.69
CA GLY A 93 -9.66 9.61 -8.07
C GLY A 93 -9.45 8.10 -8.16
N ALA A 94 -9.94 7.37 -7.19
CA ALA A 94 -9.83 5.91 -7.18
C ALA A 94 -10.54 5.30 -8.38
N VAL A 95 -11.76 5.74 -8.68
CA VAL A 95 -12.54 5.24 -9.81
C VAL A 95 -11.83 5.51 -11.13
N ILE A 96 -11.25 6.69 -11.30
CA ILE A 96 -10.53 7.04 -12.52
C ILE A 96 -9.29 6.16 -12.70
N CYS A 97 -8.59 5.84 -11.62
CA CYS A 97 -7.35 5.06 -11.66
C CYS A 97 -7.58 3.54 -11.74
N LEU A 98 -8.76 3.08 -11.35
CA LEU A 98 -9.09 1.66 -11.44
C LEU A 98 -9.57 1.32 -12.83
#